data_ec0e078b382f94507dff6cda05ce746c
#
_entry.id   ec0e078b382f94507dff6cda05ce746c
#
_cell.length_a   1.000
_cell.length_b   1.000
_cell.length_c   1.000
_cell.angle_alpha   90.00
_cell.angle_beta   90.00
_cell.angle_gamma   90.00
#
_symmetry.space_group_name_H-M   'P 1'
#
loop_
_entity.id
_entity.type
_entity.pdbx_description
1 polymer ?
#
loop_
_entity_poly.entity_id
_entity_poly.type
_entity_poly.pdbx_seq_one_letter_code
_entity_poly.pdbx_strand_id
1 'polypeptide(L)'
;PKLFITFSPCPPGWSFDSSKSVEIAKLAVQTGLWPLKEAVDGIVEHTVVPKFKPVEEYLKIQNRYDHLFDPVKQIDVVNIIQKDIDDYWKRYSDNGQ
;
A
#
# COMPACT_ATOMS: atom_id res chain seq x y z
N PRO A 1 -5.51 -24.63 -11.51
CA PRO A 1 -4.55 -24.12 -10.52
C PRO A 1 -5.00 -22.76 -9.96
N LYS A 2 -4.61 -22.53 -8.70
CA LYS A 2 -4.92 -21.26 -8.01
C LYS A 2 -3.64 -20.69 -7.43
N LEU A 3 -3.51 -19.36 -7.46
CA LEU A 3 -2.40 -18.65 -6.85
C LEU A 3 -2.93 -17.67 -5.81
N PHE A 4 -2.36 -17.71 -4.61
CA PHE A 4 -2.68 -16.75 -3.55
C PHE A 4 -1.43 -15.97 -3.19
N ILE A 5 -1.56 -14.64 -3.15
CA ILE A 5 -0.49 -13.76 -2.69
C ILE A 5 -1.00 -13.04 -1.46
N THR A 6 -0.31 -13.23 -0.33
CA THR A 6 -0.73 -12.66 0.94
C THR A 6 0.26 -11.61 1.43
N PHE A 7 -0.26 -10.59 2.11
CA PHE A 7 0.52 -9.52 2.70
C PHE A 7 0.63 -9.76 4.21
N SER A 8 1.86 -9.82 4.70
CA SER A 8 2.10 -10.06 6.12
C SER A 8 3.19 -9.12 6.64
N PRO A 9 2.84 -8.12 7.48
CA PRO A 9 3.86 -7.25 8.08
C PRO A 9 4.84 -8.03 8.95
N CYS A 10 6.11 -7.67 8.86
CA CYS A 10 7.19 -8.32 9.59
C CYS A 10 7.87 -7.31 10.53
N PRO A 11 7.53 -7.29 11.84
CA PRO A 11 8.06 -6.27 12.75
C PRO A 11 9.58 -6.13 12.76
N PRO A 12 10.37 -7.21 12.94
CA PRO A 12 11.82 -7.04 12.97
C PRO A 12 12.41 -6.62 11.62
N GLY A 13 11.91 -7.20 10.50
CA GLY A 13 12.45 -6.88 9.18
C GLY A 13 12.07 -5.49 8.69
N TRP A 14 10.89 -5.02 9.05
CA TRP A 14 10.39 -3.70 8.62
C TRP A 14 10.63 -2.61 9.65
N SER A 15 11.19 -2.96 10.80
CA SER A 15 11.55 -2.04 11.88
C SER A 15 10.36 -1.22 12.39
N PHE A 16 9.40 -1.91 12.97
CA PHE A 16 8.31 -1.27 13.69
C PHE A 16 7.95 -2.10 14.93
N ASP A 17 7.24 -1.48 15.85
CA ASP A 17 6.76 -2.15 17.06
C ASP A 17 5.69 -3.18 16.67
N SER A 18 5.80 -4.41 17.19
CA SER A 18 4.85 -5.48 16.87
C SER A 18 3.39 -5.12 17.17
N SER A 19 3.15 -4.20 18.12
CA SER A 19 1.80 -3.70 18.39
C SER A 19 1.20 -2.92 17.24
N LYS A 20 2.01 -2.52 16.25
CA LYS A 20 1.57 -1.77 15.08
C LYS A 20 1.24 -2.65 13.87
N SER A 21 1.41 -3.97 13.98
CA SER A 21 1.23 -4.88 12.84
C SER A 21 -0.13 -4.73 12.16
N VAL A 22 -1.21 -4.68 12.94
CA VAL A 22 -2.57 -4.55 12.40
C VAL A 22 -2.75 -3.19 11.74
N GLU A 23 -2.24 -2.13 12.36
CA GLU A 23 -2.35 -0.77 11.82
C GLU A 23 -1.63 -0.66 10.47
N ILE A 24 -0.42 -1.22 10.37
CA ILE A 24 0.35 -1.22 9.13
C ILE A 24 -0.39 -1.98 8.02
N ALA A 25 -0.93 -3.15 8.34
CA ALA A 25 -1.70 -3.93 7.38
C ALA A 25 -2.93 -3.16 6.89
N LYS A 26 -3.63 -2.48 7.79
CA LYS A 26 -4.78 -1.65 7.42
C LYS A 26 -4.37 -0.47 6.54
N LEU A 27 -3.27 0.20 6.87
CA LEU A 27 -2.79 1.34 6.08
C LEU A 27 -2.36 0.92 4.68
N ALA A 28 -1.78 -0.27 4.53
CA ALA A 28 -1.41 -0.77 3.20
C ALA A 28 -2.64 -0.86 2.29
N VAL A 29 -3.78 -1.29 2.83
CA VAL A 29 -5.05 -1.36 2.08
C VAL A 29 -5.68 0.02 1.95
N GLN A 30 -5.73 0.79 3.04
CA GLN A 30 -6.39 2.11 3.07
C GLN A 30 -5.71 3.15 2.19
N THR A 31 -4.41 3.02 1.96
CA THR A 31 -3.67 3.90 1.04
C THR A 31 -3.77 3.47 -0.41
N GLY A 32 -4.25 2.26 -0.66
CA GLY A 32 -4.30 1.69 -2.00
C GLY A 32 -2.99 1.04 -2.44
N LEU A 33 -1.98 1.01 -1.57
CA LEU A 33 -0.69 0.40 -1.88
C LEU A 33 -0.82 -1.11 -2.12
N TRP A 34 -1.64 -1.78 -1.34
CA TRP A 34 -1.90 -3.21 -1.46
C TRP A 34 -3.35 -3.46 -1.84
N PRO A 35 -3.65 -3.59 -3.13
CA PRO A 35 -5.03 -3.83 -3.55
C PRO A 35 -5.49 -5.23 -3.16
N LEU A 36 -6.69 -5.32 -2.58
CA LEU A 36 -7.34 -6.59 -2.35
C LEU A 36 -8.17 -6.92 -3.58
N LYS A 37 -7.71 -7.90 -4.33
CA LYS A 37 -8.31 -8.21 -5.62
C LYS A 37 -8.34 -9.71 -5.90
N GLU A 38 -9.20 -10.08 -6.83
CA GLU A 38 -9.31 -11.44 -7.33
C GLU A 38 -9.33 -11.38 -8.86
N ALA A 39 -8.61 -12.28 -9.49
CA ALA A 39 -8.61 -12.38 -10.94
C ALA A 39 -9.11 -13.77 -11.35
N VAL A 40 -10.16 -13.82 -12.15
CA VAL A 40 -10.72 -15.05 -12.67
C VAL A 40 -10.83 -14.93 -14.19
N ASP A 41 -10.20 -15.86 -14.91
CA ASP A 41 -10.19 -15.86 -16.38
C ASP A 41 -9.69 -14.53 -16.97
N GLY A 42 -8.69 -13.93 -16.32
CA GLY A 42 -8.10 -12.67 -16.76
C GLY A 42 -8.86 -11.42 -16.35
N ILE A 43 -10.00 -11.58 -15.69
CA ILE A 43 -10.81 -10.44 -15.24
C ILE A 43 -10.48 -10.12 -13.78
N VAL A 44 -10.02 -8.89 -13.53
CA VAL A 44 -9.64 -8.43 -12.19
C VAL A 44 -10.83 -7.73 -11.53
N GLU A 45 -11.12 -8.14 -10.30
CA GLU A 45 -12.18 -7.56 -9.48
C GLU A 45 -11.60 -7.18 -8.12
N HIS A 46 -11.76 -5.92 -7.73
CA HIS A 46 -11.28 -5.46 -6.43
C HIS A 46 -12.33 -5.73 -5.36
N THR A 47 -11.95 -6.50 -4.33
CA THR A 47 -12.87 -6.85 -3.25
C THR A 47 -13.12 -5.69 -2.30
N VAL A 48 -12.17 -4.76 -2.21
CA VAL A 48 -12.28 -3.56 -1.38
C VAL A 48 -11.79 -2.36 -2.16
N VAL A 49 -12.57 -1.29 -2.21
CA VAL A 49 -12.11 0.00 -2.73
C VAL A 49 -11.70 0.84 -1.52
N PRO A 50 -10.42 1.22 -1.40
CA PRO A 50 -9.95 1.92 -0.21
C PRO A 50 -10.41 3.38 -0.16
N LYS A 51 -10.24 3.99 1.01
CA LYS A 51 -10.54 5.41 1.21
C LYS A 51 -9.45 6.32 0.66
N PHE A 52 -8.34 5.75 0.20
CA PHE A 52 -7.21 6.47 -0.39
C PHE A 52 -6.54 7.46 0.56
N LYS A 53 -6.18 6.99 1.74
CA LYS A 53 -5.33 7.76 2.64
C LYS A 53 -3.96 7.99 1.97
N PRO A 54 -3.29 9.12 2.26
CA PRO A 54 -1.95 9.35 1.70
C PRO A 54 -0.98 8.23 2.05
N VAL A 55 -0.19 7.80 1.07
CA VAL A 55 0.79 6.71 1.29
C VAL A 55 1.81 7.05 2.36
N GLU A 56 2.05 8.34 2.59
CA GLU A 56 2.93 8.81 3.64
C GLU A 56 2.57 8.25 5.01
N GLU A 57 1.28 8.08 5.30
CA GLU A 57 0.82 7.50 6.56
C GLU A 57 1.29 6.06 6.74
N TYR A 58 1.31 5.27 5.66
CA TYR A 58 1.82 3.90 5.68
C TYR A 58 3.34 3.89 5.87
N LEU A 59 4.05 4.78 5.19
CA LEU A 59 5.52 4.80 5.20
C LEU A 59 6.08 5.28 6.54
N LYS A 60 5.48 6.30 7.13
CA LYS A 60 6.00 6.94 8.34
C LYS A 60 6.11 6.04 9.56
N ILE A 61 5.23 5.08 9.71
CA ILE A 61 5.20 4.25 10.93
C ILE A 61 6.18 3.08 10.88
N GLN A 62 6.96 2.98 9.81
CA GLN A 62 7.96 1.92 9.62
C GLN A 62 9.35 2.52 9.54
N ASN A 63 10.24 2.15 10.45
CA ASN A 63 11.59 2.70 10.48
C ASN A 63 12.39 2.37 9.23
N ARG A 64 12.05 1.31 8.52
CA ARG A 64 12.74 0.97 7.26
C ARG A 64 12.62 2.08 6.20
N TYR A 65 11.66 3.00 6.38
CA TYR A 65 11.46 4.14 5.48
C TYR A 65 11.91 5.46 6.09
N ASP A 66 12.60 5.43 7.23
CA ASP A 66 13.04 6.66 7.91
C ASP A 66 13.87 7.56 7.01
N HIS A 67 14.69 6.98 6.13
CA HIS A 67 15.53 7.74 5.20
C HIS A 67 14.72 8.63 4.25
N LEU A 68 13.41 8.38 4.09
CA LEU A 68 12.53 9.21 3.28
C LEU A 68 12.06 10.48 4.02
N PHE A 69 12.22 10.51 5.35
CA PHE A 69 11.69 11.59 6.18
C PHE A 69 12.74 12.30 7.01
N ASP A 70 13.84 11.63 7.37
CA ASP A 70 14.87 12.11 8.28
C ASP A 70 16.26 12.04 7.63
N PRO A 71 17.11 13.06 7.75
CA PRO A 71 16.88 14.37 8.37
C PRO A 71 16.04 15.32 7.51
N VAL A 72 15.90 15.01 6.21
CA VAL A 72 15.14 15.81 5.25
C VAL A 72 14.12 14.91 4.56
N LYS A 73 12.87 15.36 4.52
CA LYS A 73 11.81 14.62 3.83
C LYS A 73 12.09 14.53 2.32
N GLN A 74 12.10 13.32 1.80
CA GLN A 74 12.30 13.05 0.37
C GLN A 74 10.97 13.17 -0.37
N ILE A 75 10.48 14.38 -0.52
CA ILE A 75 9.17 14.67 -1.12
C ILE A 75 9.03 14.03 -2.49
N ASP A 76 10.08 14.13 -3.32
CA ASP A 76 10.03 13.60 -4.68
C ASP A 76 9.82 12.08 -4.70
N VAL A 77 10.49 11.36 -3.81
CA VAL A 77 10.35 9.89 -3.72
C VAL A 77 8.96 9.51 -3.24
N VAL A 78 8.47 10.17 -2.20
CA VAL A 78 7.14 9.92 -1.66
C VAL A 78 6.07 10.21 -2.73
N ASN A 79 6.23 11.28 -3.49
CA ASN A 79 5.30 11.64 -4.56
C ASN A 79 5.30 10.62 -5.70
N ILE A 80 6.47 10.05 -6.03
CA ILE A 80 6.56 8.98 -7.04
C ILE A 80 5.76 7.76 -6.58
N ILE A 81 5.92 7.35 -5.32
CA ILE A 81 5.17 6.22 -4.76
C ILE A 81 3.67 6.51 -4.79
N GLN A 82 3.27 7.70 -4.37
CA GLN A 82 1.86 8.09 -4.38
C GLN A 82 1.29 8.09 -5.80
N LYS A 83 2.06 8.60 -6.75
CA LYS A 83 1.64 8.62 -8.15
C LYS A 83 1.44 7.22 -8.71
N ASP A 84 2.32 6.28 -8.38
CA ASP A 84 2.19 4.89 -8.83
C ASP A 84 0.89 4.27 -8.33
N ILE A 85 0.54 4.56 -7.07
CA ILE A 85 -0.72 4.09 -6.49
C ILE A 85 -1.91 4.73 -7.21
N ASP A 86 -1.87 6.04 -7.41
CA ASP A 86 -2.95 6.79 -8.06
C ASP A 86 -3.16 6.31 -9.49
N ASP A 87 -2.07 6.07 -10.24
CA ASP A 87 -2.14 5.59 -11.63
C ASP A 87 -2.73 4.17 -11.69
N TYR A 88 -2.36 3.30 -10.75
CA TYR A 88 -2.93 1.96 -10.68
C TYR A 88 -4.45 2.01 -10.53
N TRP A 89 -4.94 2.77 -9.55
CA TRP A 89 -6.36 2.83 -9.26
C TRP A 89 -7.15 3.57 -10.32
N LYS A 90 -6.55 4.59 -10.94
CA LYS A 90 -7.17 5.30 -12.06
C LYS A 90 -7.44 4.36 -13.24
N ARG A 91 -6.51 3.46 -13.52
CA ARG A 91 -6.65 2.48 -14.61
C ARG A 91 -7.90 1.63 -14.43
N TYR A 92 -8.19 1.21 -13.20
CA TYR A 92 -9.35 0.37 -12.91
C TYR A 92 -10.65 1.18 -12.77
N SER A 93 -10.55 2.40 -12.29
CA SER A 93 -11.68 3.34 -12.23
C SER A 93 -12.22 3.65 -13.62
N ASP A 94 -11.30 3.92 -14.56
CA ASP A 94 -11.66 4.24 -15.94
C ASP A 94 -12.36 3.09 -16.64
N ASN A 95 -12.25 1.88 -16.10
CA ASN A 95 -12.94 0.70 -16.61
C ASN A 95 -14.28 0.43 -15.92
N GLY A 96 -14.79 1.41 -15.17
CA GLY A 96 -16.11 1.31 -14.54
C GLY A 96 -16.16 0.51 -13.26
N GLN A 97 -15.05 0.39 -12.57
CA GLN A 97 -15.00 -0.35 -11.32
C GLN A 97 -15.00 0.54 -10.09
#